data_a92ee9e6bbe10cc96cff145b0bc5e564
#
_entry.id   a92ee9e6bbe10cc96cff145b0bc5e564
#
_cell.length_a   1.000
_cell.length_b   1.000
_cell.length_c   1.000
_cell.angle_alpha   90.00
_cell.angle_beta   90.00
_cell.angle_gamma   90.00
#
_symmetry.space_group_name_H-M   'P 1'
#
loop_
_entity.id
_entity.type
_entity.pdbx_description
1 polymer ?
#
loop_
_entity_poly.entity_id
_entity_poly.type
_entity_poly.pdbx_seq_one_letter_code
_entity_poly.pdbx_strand_id
1 'polypeptide(L)'
;MHANAAAARAPKTAQIATSTFLLLFVVATGLKLLLLPAYHSTDFEVHRNWLAITGTLPVSQWYLEETSEWTLDYPPFFAWFECLLAQGAPLFDRRMLTVSATPYASAATVAYQRLTVVVTDALLFVGARRLVLAEGGGPGGGAAAALALCCLDAGLLLLDHVHFQYNGSMAGLQP
;
A
#
# COMPACT_ATOMS: atom_id res chain seq x y z
N MET A 1 -13.00 49.61 35.92
CA MET A 1 -12.66 48.19 35.83
C MET A 1 -13.25 47.64 34.53
N HIS A 2 -12.48 47.64 33.44
CA HIS A 2 -12.88 47.03 32.19
C HIS A 2 -12.17 45.65 32.09
N ALA A 3 -12.98 44.60 32.30
CA ALA A 3 -12.54 43.22 32.04
C ALA A 3 -12.55 43.03 30.53
N ASN A 4 -11.36 43.05 29.93
CA ASN A 4 -11.15 42.71 28.53
C ASN A 4 -11.16 41.15 28.42
N ALA A 5 -12.33 40.57 28.17
CA ALA A 5 -12.48 39.15 27.88
C ALA A 5 -11.89 38.91 26.48
N ALA A 6 -10.63 38.51 26.43
CA ALA A 6 -10.04 37.97 25.21
C ALA A 6 -10.80 36.72 24.82
N ALA A 7 -11.72 36.87 23.84
CA ALA A 7 -12.40 35.72 23.23
C ALA A 7 -11.32 34.76 22.68
N ALA A 8 -11.15 33.62 23.31
CA ALA A 8 -10.29 32.57 22.86
C ALA A 8 -10.77 32.14 21.47
N ARG A 9 -10.00 32.50 20.45
CA ARG A 9 -10.27 32.14 19.04
C ARG A 9 -10.17 30.61 18.97
N ALA A 10 -11.29 29.93 18.65
CA ALA A 10 -11.29 28.51 18.44
C ALA A 10 -10.13 28.11 17.48
N PRO A 11 -9.39 27.04 17.76
CA PRO A 11 -8.30 26.63 16.91
C PRO A 11 -8.84 26.40 15.50
N LYS A 12 -8.21 27.03 14.49
CA LYS A 12 -8.54 26.76 13.08
C LYS A 12 -8.24 25.29 12.86
N THR A 13 -9.29 24.51 12.57
CA THR A 13 -9.12 23.10 12.18
C THR A 13 -8.15 23.03 11.01
N ALA A 14 -7.14 22.19 11.12
CA ALA A 14 -6.21 21.96 10.03
C ALA A 14 -6.99 21.47 8.79
N GLN A 15 -6.70 22.05 7.65
CA GLN A 15 -7.33 21.69 6.39
C GLN A 15 -6.25 21.42 5.36
N ILE A 16 -6.39 20.31 4.65
CA ILE A 16 -5.60 20.02 3.46
C ILE A 16 -6.51 20.21 2.26
N ALA A 17 -6.15 21.13 1.38
CA ALA A 17 -6.90 21.34 0.15
C ALA A 17 -6.96 20.03 -0.67
N THR A 18 -8.13 19.73 -1.22
CA THR A 18 -8.31 18.52 -2.06
C THR A 18 -7.33 18.50 -3.23
N SER A 19 -7.03 19.66 -3.81
CA SER A 19 -6.03 19.80 -4.88
C SER A 19 -4.63 19.38 -4.44
N THR A 20 -4.20 19.76 -3.24
CA THR A 20 -2.90 19.35 -2.68
C THR A 20 -2.86 17.84 -2.45
N PHE A 21 -3.92 17.27 -1.87
CA PHE A 21 -4.04 15.83 -1.67
C PHE A 21 -3.95 15.08 -3.00
N LEU A 22 -4.72 15.47 -4.01
CA LEU A 22 -4.70 14.86 -5.33
C LEU A 22 -3.34 15.01 -6.03
N LEU A 23 -2.70 16.17 -5.91
CA LEU A 23 -1.37 16.41 -6.46
C LEU A 23 -0.35 15.44 -5.87
N LEU A 24 -0.30 15.29 -4.55
CA LEU A 24 0.60 14.36 -3.86
C LEU A 24 0.33 12.91 -4.29
N PHE A 25 -0.95 12.52 -4.39
CA PHE A 25 -1.33 11.20 -4.86
C PHE A 25 -0.84 10.94 -6.29
N VAL A 26 -1.05 11.89 -7.21
CA VAL A 26 -0.60 11.78 -8.61
C VAL A 26 0.93 11.72 -8.70
N VAL A 27 1.65 12.55 -7.94
CA VAL A 27 3.12 12.54 -7.92
C VAL A 27 3.65 11.21 -7.41
N ALA A 28 3.15 10.71 -6.27
CA ALA A 28 3.56 9.42 -5.72
C ALA A 28 3.26 8.28 -6.69
N THR A 29 2.05 8.24 -7.25
CA THR A 29 1.67 7.24 -8.25
C THR A 29 2.57 7.30 -9.48
N GLY A 30 2.87 8.51 -9.98
CA GLY A 30 3.77 8.69 -11.13
C GLY A 30 5.17 8.16 -10.87
N LEU A 31 5.75 8.46 -9.69
CA LEU A 31 7.06 7.91 -9.29
C LEU A 31 7.03 6.37 -9.25
N LYS A 32 5.98 5.78 -8.71
CA LYS A 32 5.81 4.33 -8.60
C LYS A 32 5.64 3.67 -9.97
N LEU A 33 4.90 4.29 -10.86
CA LEU A 33 4.78 3.79 -12.25
C LEU A 33 6.12 3.82 -13.00
N LEU A 34 6.98 4.80 -12.76
CA LEU A 34 8.33 4.85 -13.32
C LEU A 34 9.23 3.72 -12.78
N LEU A 35 8.94 3.19 -11.60
CA LEU A 35 9.67 2.09 -10.98
C LEU A 35 9.15 0.70 -11.38
N LEU A 36 8.10 0.60 -12.19
CA LEU A 36 7.59 -0.71 -12.66
C LEU A 36 8.68 -1.64 -13.23
N PRO A 37 9.65 -1.17 -14.04
CA PRO A 37 10.71 -2.03 -14.56
C PRO A 37 11.90 -2.22 -13.61
N ALA A 38 11.86 -1.68 -12.39
CA ALA A 38 12.96 -1.81 -11.44
C ALA A 38 13.14 -3.25 -10.95
N TYR A 39 14.27 -3.50 -10.29
CA TYR A 39 14.56 -4.75 -9.60
C TYR A 39 13.44 -5.12 -8.62
N HIS A 40 13.16 -6.39 -8.48
CA HIS A 40 12.29 -6.94 -7.43
C HIS A 40 13.07 -7.96 -6.59
N SER A 41 12.74 -8.04 -5.29
CA SER A 41 13.34 -8.98 -4.35
C SER A 41 12.68 -10.36 -4.43
N THR A 42 13.11 -11.26 -3.55
CA THR A 42 12.45 -12.56 -3.33
C THR A 42 11.01 -12.42 -2.85
N ASP A 43 10.68 -11.34 -2.12
CA ASP A 43 9.31 -11.09 -1.63
C ASP A 43 8.30 -10.99 -2.78
N PHE A 44 8.73 -10.57 -3.96
CA PHE A 44 7.90 -10.60 -5.16
C PHE A 44 7.39 -12.02 -5.47
N GLU A 45 8.27 -13.02 -5.40
CA GLU A 45 7.87 -14.41 -5.64
C GLU A 45 7.09 -14.98 -4.45
N VAL A 46 7.42 -14.60 -3.22
CA VAL A 46 6.64 -14.96 -2.02
C VAL A 46 5.17 -14.59 -2.23
N HIS A 47 4.89 -13.32 -2.53
CA HIS A 47 3.53 -12.85 -2.77
C HIS A 47 2.91 -13.46 -4.03
N ARG A 48 3.67 -13.65 -5.10
CA ARG A 48 3.18 -14.35 -6.29
C ARG A 48 2.71 -15.78 -5.94
N ASN A 49 3.47 -16.51 -5.11
CA ASN A 49 3.08 -17.85 -4.70
C ASN A 49 1.83 -17.81 -3.80
N TRP A 50 1.73 -16.84 -2.89
CA TRP A 50 0.54 -16.67 -2.04
C TRP A 50 -0.71 -16.31 -2.84
N LEU A 51 -0.59 -15.48 -3.89
CA LEU A 51 -1.66 -15.27 -4.86
C LEU A 51 -2.11 -16.59 -5.51
N ALA A 52 -1.15 -17.44 -5.91
CA ALA A 52 -1.46 -18.72 -6.53
C ALA A 52 -2.15 -19.68 -5.54
N ILE A 53 -1.63 -19.81 -4.33
CA ILE A 53 -2.23 -20.65 -3.27
C ILE A 53 -3.64 -20.20 -2.98
N THR A 54 -3.83 -18.92 -2.66
CA THR A 54 -5.13 -18.39 -2.21
C THR A 54 -6.15 -18.25 -3.34
N GLY A 55 -5.69 -18.08 -4.57
CA GLY A 55 -6.55 -17.95 -5.75
C GLY A 55 -6.99 -19.28 -6.36
N THR A 56 -6.30 -20.40 -6.08
CA THR A 56 -6.56 -21.66 -6.77
C THR A 56 -6.86 -22.84 -5.86
N LEU A 57 -6.41 -22.81 -4.60
CA LEU A 57 -6.63 -23.90 -3.65
C LEU A 57 -7.79 -23.61 -2.70
N PRO A 58 -8.44 -24.66 -2.15
CA PRO A 58 -9.42 -24.48 -1.09
C PRO A 58 -8.74 -23.97 0.21
N VAL A 59 -9.46 -23.18 0.99
CA VAL A 59 -8.97 -22.53 2.24
C VAL A 59 -8.29 -23.53 3.18
N SER A 60 -8.78 -24.78 3.25
CA SER A 60 -8.23 -25.84 4.09
C SER A 60 -6.80 -26.25 3.70
N GLN A 61 -6.34 -25.91 2.49
CA GLN A 61 -5.01 -26.24 2.00
C GLN A 61 -4.04 -25.07 2.02
N TRP A 62 -4.49 -23.84 2.24
CA TRP A 62 -3.65 -22.65 2.13
C TRP A 62 -2.35 -22.72 2.95
N TYR A 63 -2.45 -23.21 4.19
CA TYR A 63 -1.33 -23.31 5.13
C TYR A 63 -0.67 -24.71 5.14
N LEU A 64 -1.09 -25.58 4.25
CA LEU A 64 -0.55 -26.93 4.10
C LEU A 64 0.20 -27.11 2.78
N GLU A 65 0.16 -26.11 1.90
CA GLU A 65 0.79 -26.16 0.58
C GLU A 65 2.31 -25.91 0.72
N GLU A 66 3.12 -26.88 0.31
CA GLU A 66 4.58 -26.90 0.47
C GLU A 66 5.33 -27.17 -0.86
N THR A 67 4.66 -26.99 -2.01
CA THR A 67 5.31 -27.16 -3.32
C THR A 67 6.45 -26.17 -3.53
N SER A 68 6.26 -24.93 -3.07
CA SER A 68 7.29 -23.88 -3.07
C SER A 68 7.93 -23.75 -1.70
N GLU A 69 9.19 -23.30 -1.65
CA GLU A 69 9.85 -22.89 -0.40
C GLU A 69 9.15 -21.69 0.28
N TRP A 70 8.35 -20.95 -0.47
CA TRP A 70 7.60 -19.76 -0.02
C TRP A 70 6.20 -20.13 0.43
N THR A 71 6.08 -20.92 1.48
CA THR A 71 4.79 -21.30 2.08
C THR A 71 4.04 -20.08 2.61
N LEU A 72 2.70 -20.18 2.70
CA LEU A 72 1.89 -19.11 3.28
C LEU A 72 2.04 -19.11 4.81
N ASP A 73 2.72 -18.10 5.35
CA ASP A 73 3.03 -17.98 6.79
C ASP A 73 2.44 -16.73 7.45
N TYR A 74 1.75 -15.87 6.69
CA TYR A 74 1.08 -14.67 7.21
C TYR A 74 -0.29 -14.99 7.81
N PRO A 75 -0.78 -14.11 8.74
CA PRO A 75 -2.09 -14.29 9.37
C PRO A 75 -3.25 -14.37 8.38
N PRO A 76 -4.38 -15.03 8.74
CA PRO A 76 -5.51 -15.25 7.84
C PRO A 76 -6.06 -13.99 7.18
N PHE A 77 -6.04 -12.83 7.84
CA PHE A 77 -6.47 -11.58 7.24
C PHE A 77 -5.68 -11.26 5.96
N PHE A 78 -4.36 -11.43 6.01
CA PHE A 78 -3.50 -11.19 4.85
C PHE A 78 -3.71 -12.25 3.75
N ALA A 79 -3.93 -13.51 4.11
CA ALA A 79 -4.27 -14.56 3.15
C ALA A 79 -5.56 -14.24 2.38
N TRP A 80 -6.59 -13.72 3.05
CA TRP A 80 -7.82 -13.26 2.39
C TRP A 80 -7.59 -12.02 1.51
N PHE A 81 -6.68 -11.14 1.91
CA PHE A 81 -6.25 -10.01 1.06
C PHE A 81 -5.59 -10.50 -0.22
N GLU A 82 -4.66 -11.47 -0.14
CA GLU A 82 -4.05 -12.11 -1.33
C GLU A 82 -5.10 -12.83 -2.19
N CYS A 83 -6.06 -13.51 -1.59
CA CYS A 83 -7.18 -14.14 -2.30
C CYS A 83 -8.02 -13.11 -3.08
N LEU A 84 -8.26 -11.95 -2.52
CA LEU A 84 -8.95 -10.85 -3.21
C LEU A 84 -8.12 -10.35 -4.41
N LEU A 85 -6.83 -10.13 -4.21
CA LEU A 85 -5.93 -9.72 -5.29
C LEU A 85 -5.85 -10.79 -6.38
N ALA A 86 -5.84 -12.07 -6.03
CA ALA A 86 -5.79 -13.17 -7.01
C ALA A 86 -6.94 -13.12 -8.04
N GLN A 87 -8.10 -12.52 -7.69
CA GLN A 87 -9.23 -12.40 -8.62
C GLN A 87 -8.92 -11.52 -9.84
N GLY A 88 -8.06 -10.52 -9.70
CA GLY A 88 -7.63 -9.63 -10.79
C GLY A 88 -6.50 -10.21 -11.65
N ALA A 89 -5.73 -11.15 -11.13
CA ALA A 89 -4.54 -11.71 -11.78
C ALA A 89 -4.81 -12.30 -13.19
N PRO A 90 -5.91 -13.02 -13.44
CA PRO A 90 -6.20 -13.59 -14.77
C PRO A 90 -6.36 -12.57 -15.88
N LEU A 91 -6.62 -11.30 -15.57
CA LEU A 91 -6.73 -10.22 -16.56
C LEU A 91 -5.36 -9.82 -17.12
N PHE A 92 -4.29 -10.13 -16.41
CA PHE A 92 -2.91 -9.81 -16.78
C PHE A 92 -2.15 -11.06 -17.26
N ASP A 93 -2.02 -12.06 -16.40
CA ASP A 93 -1.35 -13.31 -16.73
C ASP A 93 -1.85 -14.45 -15.81
N ARG A 94 -2.63 -15.39 -16.38
CA ARG A 94 -3.13 -16.53 -15.59
C ARG A 94 -2.05 -17.43 -15.03
N ARG A 95 -0.86 -17.47 -15.67
CA ARG A 95 0.23 -18.34 -15.24
C ARG A 95 0.82 -17.93 -13.89
N MET A 96 0.64 -16.65 -13.47
CA MET A 96 1.07 -16.25 -12.14
C MET A 96 0.33 -16.97 -11.01
N LEU A 97 -0.86 -17.52 -11.29
CA LEU A 97 -1.64 -18.31 -10.33
C LEU A 97 -1.30 -19.80 -10.34
N THR A 98 -0.21 -20.21 -10.98
CA THR A 98 0.26 -21.61 -10.92
C THR A 98 1.13 -21.79 -9.69
N VAL A 99 0.72 -22.68 -8.78
CA VAL A 99 1.58 -23.10 -7.66
C VAL A 99 2.76 -23.90 -8.24
N SER A 100 3.98 -23.47 -7.93
CA SER A 100 5.20 -24.05 -8.52
C SER A 100 6.39 -23.89 -7.57
N ALA A 101 7.28 -24.86 -7.58
CA ALA A 101 8.58 -24.78 -6.91
C ALA A 101 9.56 -23.81 -7.59
N THR A 102 9.27 -23.40 -8.84
CA THR A 102 10.13 -22.47 -9.57
C THR A 102 9.50 -21.09 -9.64
N PRO A 103 10.27 -20.02 -9.38
CA PRO A 103 9.79 -18.62 -9.48
C PRO A 103 9.23 -18.29 -10.88
N TYR A 104 8.22 -17.43 -10.90
CA TYR A 104 7.59 -16.96 -12.14
C TYR A 104 7.41 -15.45 -12.17
N ALA A 105 8.01 -14.78 -13.14
CA ALA A 105 7.96 -13.34 -13.31
C ALA A 105 7.91 -12.93 -14.79
N SER A 106 6.72 -12.94 -15.39
CA SER A 106 6.51 -12.27 -16.68
C SER A 106 6.40 -10.76 -16.51
N ALA A 107 6.59 -9.99 -17.58
CA ALA A 107 6.37 -8.54 -17.54
C ALA A 107 4.94 -8.18 -17.07
N ALA A 108 3.93 -8.97 -17.46
CA ALA A 108 2.55 -8.79 -17.04
C ALA A 108 2.35 -9.12 -15.55
N THR A 109 3.01 -10.17 -15.04
CA THR A 109 3.01 -10.50 -13.60
C THR A 109 3.63 -9.38 -12.79
N VAL A 110 4.80 -8.86 -13.21
CA VAL A 110 5.47 -7.74 -12.53
C VAL A 110 4.58 -6.50 -12.53
N ALA A 111 4.00 -6.16 -13.68
CA ALA A 111 3.09 -5.02 -13.78
C ALA A 111 1.88 -5.17 -12.86
N TYR A 112 1.23 -6.35 -12.88
CA TYR A 112 0.08 -6.63 -12.04
C TYR A 112 0.39 -6.46 -10.56
N GLN A 113 1.37 -7.18 -10.04
CA GLN A 113 1.69 -7.13 -8.62
C GLN A 113 2.08 -5.70 -8.18
N ARG A 114 2.88 -4.98 -8.94
CA ARG A 114 3.21 -3.58 -8.61
C ARG A 114 2.00 -2.65 -8.67
N LEU A 115 1.08 -2.86 -9.59
CA LEU A 115 -0.16 -2.10 -9.64
C LEU A 115 -1.05 -2.38 -8.41
N THR A 116 -1.05 -3.60 -7.87
CA THR A 116 -1.79 -3.87 -6.62
C THR A 116 -1.24 -3.04 -5.44
N VAL A 117 0.08 -2.89 -5.32
CA VAL A 117 0.69 -2.00 -4.32
C VAL A 117 0.27 -0.54 -4.56
N VAL A 118 0.32 -0.05 -5.81
CA VAL A 118 -0.13 1.32 -6.14
C VAL A 118 -1.60 1.55 -5.76
N VAL A 119 -2.47 0.58 -6.05
CA VAL A 119 -3.90 0.70 -5.73
C VAL A 119 -4.14 0.71 -4.22
N THR A 120 -3.47 -0.15 -3.49
CA THR A 120 -3.61 -0.25 -2.02
C THR A 120 -2.99 0.93 -1.28
N ASP A 121 -2.07 1.67 -1.88
CA ASP A 121 -1.56 2.94 -1.34
C ASP A 121 -2.64 4.00 -1.12
N ALA A 122 -3.80 3.88 -1.76
CA ALA A 122 -4.94 4.74 -1.42
C ALA A 122 -5.28 4.68 0.07
N LEU A 123 -5.06 3.53 0.72
CA LEU A 123 -5.25 3.36 2.17
C LEU A 123 -4.22 4.18 2.95
N LEU A 124 -2.93 4.14 2.55
CA LEU A 124 -1.89 4.97 3.14
C LEU A 124 -2.25 6.46 3.05
N PHE A 125 -2.66 6.92 1.86
CA PHE A 125 -2.98 8.33 1.65
C PHE A 125 -4.19 8.79 2.49
N VAL A 126 -5.23 7.96 2.58
CA VAL A 126 -6.41 8.26 3.39
C VAL A 126 -6.06 8.24 4.88
N GLY A 127 -5.31 7.23 5.35
CA GLY A 127 -4.87 7.12 6.74
C GLY A 127 -3.96 8.28 7.14
N ALA A 128 -2.92 8.57 6.35
CA ALA A 128 -2.02 9.68 6.60
C ALA A 128 -2.76 11.03 6.63
N ARG A 129 -3.71 11.24 5.71
CA ARG A 129 -4.54 12.46 5.74
C ARG A 129 -5.37 12.56 7.02
N ARG A 130 -5.97 11.46 7.48
CA ARG A 130 -6.75 11.44 8.73
C ARG A 130 -5.86 11.76 9.94
N LEU A 131 -4.70 11.10 10.03
CA LEU A 131 -3.73 11.32 11.11
C LEU A 131 -3.27 12.77 11.15
N VAL A 132 -2.82 13.33 10.04
CA VAL A 132 -2.33 14.71 9.96
C VAL A 132 -3.42 15.73 10.34
N LEU A 133 -4.68 15.48 9.97
CA LEU A 133 -5.79 16.34 10.36
C LEU A 133 -6.15 16.20 11.85
N ALA A 134 -6.07 14.99 12.42
CA ALA A 134 -6.34 14.74 13.83
C ALA A 134 -5.30 15.42 14.73
N GLU A 135 -4.03 15.41 14.35
CA GLU A 135 -2.92 16.06 15.06
C GLU A 135 -2.90 17.60 14.90
N GLY A 136 -3.91 18.19 14.25
CA GLY A 136 -4.03 19.63 14.09
C GLY A 136 -3.12 20.24 13.02
N GLY A 137 -2.41 19.44 12.26
CA GLY A 137 -1.71 19.79 11.01
C GLY A 137 -0.59 20.81 11.10
N GLY A 138 -0.25 21.30 12.30
CA GLY A 138 0.79 22.31 12.50
C GLY A 138 0.47 23.71 11.95
N PRO A 139 1.23 24.74 12.34
CA PRO A 139 1.06 26.11 11.86
C PRO A 139 1.53 26.28 10.40
N GLY A 140 0.85 27.14 9.64
CA GLY A 140 1.40 27.69 8.39
C GLY A 140 1.61 26.72 7.23
N GLY A 141 0.72 25.72 7.05
CA GLY A 141 0.85 24.76 5.94
C GLY A 141 1.58 23.45 6.32
N GLY A 142 1.89 23.24 7.59
CA GLY A 142 2.52 22.03 8.10
C GLY A 142 1.76 20.75 7.78
N ALA A 143 0.43 20.81 7.67
CA ALA A 143 -0.40 19.68 7.29
C ALA A 143 -0.04 19.08 5.91
N ALA A 144 0.16 19.95 4.92
CA ALA A 144 0.53 19.52 3.57
C ALA A 144 1.96 18.93 3.55
N ALA A 145 2.90 19.52 4.29
CA ALA A 145 4.25 19.01 4.41
C ALA A 145 4.28 17.66 5.13
N ALA A 146 3.55 17.52 6.25
CA ALA A 146 3.44 16.26 6.98
C ALA A 146 2.82 15.16 6.10
N LEU A 147 1.76 15.46 5.36
CA LEU A 147 1.17 14.51 4.42
C LEU A 147 2.18 14.10 3.34
N ALA A 148 2.93 15.07 2.77
CA ALA A 148 3.94 14.79 1.78
C ALA A 148 5.04 13.87 2.34
N LEU A 149 5.51 14.10 3.54
CA LEU A 149 6.50 13.24 4.21
C LEU A 149 5.99 11.81 4.37
N CYS A 150 4.74 11.63 4.81
CA CYS A 150 4.15 10.29 4.95
C CYS A 150 3.98 9.58 3.61
N CYS A 151 3.51 10.28 2.58
CA CYS A 151 3.09 9.67 1.32
C CYS A 151 4.22 9.57 0.27
N LEU A 152 5.29 10.34 0.42
CA LEU A 152 6.47 10.33 -0.45
C LEU A 152 7.71 9.81 0.31
N ASP A 153 7.51 9.07 1.39
CA ASP A 153 8.60 8.47 2.15
C ASP A 153 9.43 7.54 1.26
N ALA A 154 10.74 7.81 1.19
CA ALA A 154 11.64 7.04 0.35
C ALA A 154 11.81 5.59 0.83
N GLY A 155 11.69 5.35 2.13
CA GLY A 155 11.73 4.00 2.71
C GLY A 155 10.54 3.18 2.24
N LEU A 156 9.31 3.72 2.34
CA LEU A 156 8.10 3.05 1.83
C LEU A 156 8.17 2.84 0.32
N LEU A 157 8.68 3.83 -0.44
CA LEU A 157 8.85 3.68 -1.88
C LEU A 157 9.78 2.51 -2.23
N LEU A 158 10.90 2.39 -1.53
CA LEU A 158 11.86 1.31 -1.75
C LEU A 158 11.33 -0.03 -1.25
N LEU A 159 10.75 -0.09 -0.05
CA LEU A 159 10.25 -1.33 0.54
C LEU A 159 9.01 -1.86 -0.19
N ASP A 160 8.03 -1.01 -0.47
CA ASP A 160 6.78 -1.48 -1.04
C ASP A 160 6.85 -1.66 -2.57
N HIS A 161 7.54 -0.75 -3.29
CA HIS A 161 7.54 -0.80 -4.75
C HIS A 161 8.75 -1.49 -5.35
N VAL A 162 9.94 -1.32 -4.78
CA VAL A 162 11.15 -1.95 -5.32
C VAL A 162 11.34 -3.33 -4.72
N HIS A 163 11.29 -3.43 -3.39
CA HIS A 163 11.43 -4.71 -2.68
C HIS A 163 10.18 -5.60 -2.81
N PHE A 164 9.02 -5.02 -2.88
CA PHE A 164 7.69 -5.59 -2.98
C PHE A 164 7.08 -6.01 -1.63
N GLN A 165 6.38 -5.08 -1.00
CA GLN A 165 5.64 -5.30 0.24
C GLN A 165 4.38 -4.41 0.27
N TYR A 166 3.58 -4.48 1.35
CA TYR A 166 2.35 -3.72 1.53
C TYR A 166 2.34 -2.90 2.84
N ASN A 167 3.53 -2.48 3.32
CA ASN A 167 3.66 -1.77 4.61
C ASN A 167 2.87 -0.45 4.65
N GLY A 168 2.90 0.33 3.58
CA GLY A 168 2.16 1.58 3.48
C GLY A 168 0.65 1.37 3.62
N SER A 169 0.12 0.35 2.97
CA SER A 169 -1.30 -0.01 3.05
C SER A 169 -1.69 -0.41 4.47
N MET A 170 -0.86 -1.22 5.13
CA MET A 170 -1.09 -1.66 6.51
C MET A 170 -1.00 -0.49 7.49
N ALA A 171 -0.04 0.42 7.30
CA ALA A 171 0.07 1.64 8.09
C ALA A 171 -1.18 2.54 7.94
N GLY A 172 -1.72 2.64 6.73
CA GLY A 172 -2.91 3.43 6.43
C GLY A 172 -4.21 2.90 7.05
N LEU A 173 -4.25 1.62 7.45
CA LEU A 173 -5.38 0.99 8.14
C LEU A 173 -5.35 1.17 9.66
N GLN A 174 -4.25 1.66 10.23
CA GLN A 174 -4.16 1.90 11.68
C GLN A 174 -5.09 3.05 12.09
N PRO A 175 -5.69 2.95 13.30
CA PRO A 175 -6.63 3.96 13.81
C PRO A 175 -5.96 5.28 14.16
#